data_01de67417d422e879d437c0207cafe7c
#
_entry.id   01de67417d422e879d437c0207cafe7c
#
_cell.length_a   1.000
_cell.length_b   1.000
_cell.length_c   1.000
_cell.angle_alpha   90.00
_cell.angle_beta   90.00
_cell.angle_gamma   90.00
#
_symmetry.space_group_name_H-M   'P 1'
#
loop_
_entity.id
_entity.type
_entity.pdbx_description
1 polymer ?
#
loop_
_entity_poly.entity_id
_entity_poly.type
_entity_poly.pdbx_seq_one_letter_code
_entity_poly.pdbx_strand_id
1 'polypeptide(L)'
;MAGEKNFENRLKKYLQSVGVYPLGTAKDRMTVTPIGYYEKRWGGGYSKAGLPDMHLVVNGISIDVELKGPGGRPSELQKHNIRQINEGGSIALLLYPEGFETFKELMKGVIECRAHTQELNALKAASTSTGCDTLTG
;
A
#
# COMPACT_ATOMS: atom_id res chain seq x y z
N MET A 1 -12.36 7.14 17.32
CA MET A 1 -13.48 8.00 16.92
C MET A 1 -14.26 7.36 15.78
N ALA A 2 -15.58 7.51 15.79
CA ALA A 2 -16.45 6.87 14.79
C ALA A 2 -16.13 7.31 13.35
N GLY A 3 -15.83 8.59 13.12
CA GLY A 3 -15.52 9.11 11.79
C GLY A 3 -14.26 8.50 11.17
N GLU A 4 -13.21 8.32 11.97
CA GLU A 4 -11.98 7.68 11.53
C GLU A 4 -12.21 6.21 11.21
N LYS A 5 -12.95 5.51 12.08
CA LYS A 5 -13.26 4.09 11.86
C LYS A 5 -14.11 3.87 10.62
N ASN A 6 -15.09 4.73 10.38
CA ASN A 6 -15.90 4.65 9.17
C ASN A 6 -15.06 4.86 7.92
N PHE A 7 -14.13 5.81 7.95
CA PHE A 7 -13.22 6.06 6.85
C PHE A 7 -12.27 4.87 6.63
N GLU A 8 -11.72 4.32 7.70
CA GLU A 8 -10.88 3.11 7.62
C GLU A 8 -11.61 1.97 6.93
N ASN A 9 -12.87 1.73 7.29
CA ASN A 9 -13.67 0.68 6.69
C ASN A 9 -13.93 0.92 5.19
N ARG A 10 -14.18 2.17 4.82
CA ARG A 10 -14.33 2.55 3.41
C ARG A 10 -13.04 2.33 2.62
N LEU A 11 -11.91 2.68 3.19
CA LEU A 11 -10.60 2.46 2.58
C LEU A 11 -10.33 0.97 2.37
N LYS A 12 -10.57 0.16 3.40
CA LYS A 12 -10.39 -1.30 3.30
C LYS A 12 -11.26 -1.91 2.22
N LYS A 13 -12.51 -1.47 2.13
CA LYS A 13 -13.44 -1.95 1.10
C LYS A 13 -12.95 -1.58 -0.29
N TYR A 14 -12.47 -0.36 -0.47
CA TYR A 14 -11.90 0.08 -1.74
C TYR A 14 -10.66 -0.76 -2.11
N LEU A 15 -9.74 -0.95 -1.18
CA LEU A 15 -8.52 -1.72 -1.43
C LEU A 15 -8.84 -3.13 -1.90
N GLN A 16 -9.77 -3.81 -1.23
CA GLN A 16 -10.16 -5.16 -1.64
C GLN A 16 -10.83 -5.17 -3.01
N SER A 17 -11.58 -4.13 -3.35
CA SER A 17 -12.23 -4.02 -4.66
C SER A 17 -11.23 -3.94 -5.82
N VAL A 18 -10.03 -3.45 -5.58
CA VAL A 18 -8.97 -3.36 -6.60
C VAL A 18 -7.93 -4.47 -6.50
N GLY A 19 -8.11 -5.41 -5.59
CA GLY A 19 -7.21 -6.55 -5.45
C GLY A 19 -6.11 -6.37 -4.39
N VAL A 20 -6.26 -5.44 -3.47
CA VAL A 20 -5.35 -5.26 -2.33
C VAL A 20 -6.06 -5.82 -1.09
N TYR A 21 -5.61 -6.96 -0.61
CA TYR A 21 -6.26 -7.71 0.47
C TYR A 21 -5.47 -7.64 1.77
N PRO A 22 -6.15 -7.85 2.91
CA PRO A 22 -5.40 -8.04 4.16
C PRO A 22 -4.38 -9.16 4.02
N LEU A 23 -3.18 -8.96 4.55
CA LEU A 23 -2.15 -9.99 4.54
C LEU A 23 -2.69 -11.25 5.24
N GLY A 24 -2.53 -12.40 4.62
CA GLY A 24 -3.05 -13.67 5.12
C GLY A 24 -4.43 -14.06 4.59
N THR A 25 -5.04 -13.25 3.72
CA THR A 25 -6.33 -13.60 3.10
C THR A 25 -6.17 -14.83 2.22
N ALA A 26 -7.05 -15.82 2.40
CA ALA A 26 -7.05 -17.04 1.58
C ALA A 26 -7.54 -16.73 0.16
N LYS A 27 -6.94 -17.40 -0.83
CA LYS A 27 -7.26 -17.17 -2.24
C LYS A 27 -8.73 -17.42 -2.60
N ASP A 28 -9.37 -18.36 -1.93
CA ASP A 28 -10.78 -18.67 -2.17
C ASP A 28 -11.74 -17.56 -1.75
N ARG A 29 -11.26 -16.61 -0.95
CA ARG A 29 -12.02 -15.42 -0.54
C ARG A 29 -11.79 -14.21 -1.43
N MET A 30 -10.91 -14.33 -2.41
CA MET A 30 -10.58 -13.22 -3.31
C MET A 30 -11.50 -13.24 -4.52
N THR A 31 -12.19 -12.13 -4.77
CA THR A 31 -13.07 -11.99 -5.94
C THR A 31 -12.37 -11.28 -7.10
N VAL A 32 -11.24 -10.64 -6.83
CA VAL A 32 -10.43 -9.92 -7.81
C VAL A 32 -9.00 -10.46 -7.72
N THR A 33 -8.31 -10.54 -8.85
CA THR A 33 -6.91 -10.96 -8.87
C THR A 33 -6.08 -10.09 -7.93
N PRO A 34 -5.33 -10.68 -6.99
CA PRO A 34 -4.55 -9.89 -6.05
C PRO A 34 -3.40 -9.15 -6.74
N ILE A 35 -3.28 -7.88 -6.42
CA ILE A 35 -2.17 -7.03 -6.87
C ILE A 35 -1.33 -6.53 -5.72
N GLY A 36 -1.74 -6.82 -4.48
CA GLY A 36 -1.02 -6.40 -3.31
C GLY A 36 -1.72 -6.83 -2.03
N TYR A 37 -1.10 -6.46 -0.94
CA TYR A 37 -1.61 -6.77 0.40
C TYR A 37 -1.41 -5.57 1.30
N TYR A 38 -2.21 -5.51 2.36
CA TYR A 38 -2.02 -4.50 3.40
C TYR A 38 -2.06 -5.14 4.78
N GLU A 39 -1.45 -4.47 5.71
CA GLU A 39 -1.60 -4.79 7.12
C GLU A 39 -1.87 -3.52 7.91
N LYS A 40 -2.68 -3.64 8.93
CA LYS A 40 -2.90 -2.54 9.87
C LYS A 40 -1.95 -2.68 11.03
N ARG A 41 -1.26 -1.60 11.37
CA ARG A 41 -0.40 -1.57 12.56
C ARG A 41 -1.25 -1.21 13.76
N TRP A 42 -1.18 -2.06 14.77
CA TRP A 42 -1.88 -1.84 16.03
C TRP A 42 -0.98 -1.08 16.99
N GLY A 43 -1.53 -0.09 17.69
CA GLY A 43 -0.82 0.64 18.72
C GLY A 43 -0.62 -0.17 19.99
N GLY A 44 0.10 -1.29 19.90
CA GLY A 44 0.43 -2.12 21.06
C GLY A 44 1.80 -1.79 21.64
N GLY A 45 2.13 -2.36 22.80
CA GLY A 45 3.36 -2.09 23.52
C GLY A 45 4.66 -2.41 22.78
N TYR A 46 4.59 -3.16 21.70
CA TYR A 46 5.74 -3.49 20.86
C TYR A 46 5.79 -2.71 19.55
N SER A 47 4.81 -1.86 19.28
CA SER A 47 4.79 -1.03 18.09
C SER A 47 5.64 0.21 18.30
N LYS A 48 6.42 0.56 17.29
CA LYS A 48 7.16 1.83 17.33
C LYS A 48 6.18 3.00 17.23
N ALA A 49 6.27 3.94 18.14
CA ALA A 49 5.42 5.12 18.14
C ALA A 49 5.60 5.93 16.85
N GLY A 50 4.51 6.52 16.38
CA GLY A 50 4.52 7.42 15.23
C GLY A 50 4.60 6.75 13.88
N LEU A 51 4.53 5.43 13.80
CA LEU A 51 4.43 4.74 12.51
C LEU A 51 3.04 4.94 11.90
N PRO A 52 2.95 5.05 10.56
CA PRO A 52 1.66 5.09 9.89
C PRO A 52 0.79 3.88 10.20
N ASP A 53 -0.52 4.08 10.25
CA ASP A 53 -1.51 3.05 10.66
C ASP A 53 -1.53 1.82 9.76
N MET A 54 -1.37 2.02 8.46
CA MET A 54 -1.48 0.95 7.49
C MET A 54 -0.27 0.91 6.59
N HIS A 55 0.19 -0.29 6.33
CA HIS A 55 1.27 -0.55 5.37
C HIS A 55 0.72 -1.35 4.21
N LEU A 56 0.88 -0.81 3.00
CA LEU A 56 0.46 -1.46 1.77
C LEU A 56 1.68 -1.78 0.91
N VAL A 57 1.64 -2.93 0.28
CA VAL A 57 2.54 -3.24 -0.84
C VAL A 57 1.65 -3.55 -2.04
N VAL A 58 1.71 -2.71 -3.05
CA VAL A 58 0.86 -2.81 -4.23
C VAL A 58 1.75 -2.80 -5.45
N ASN A 59 1.72 -3.89 -6.20
CA ASN A 59 2.55 -4.02 -7.40
C ASN A 59 4.03 -3.76 -7.11
N GLY A 60 4.51 -4.21 -5.96
CA GLY A 60 5.89 -3.99 -5.51
C GLY A 60 6.19 -2.60 -4.94
N ILE A 61 5.21 -1.71 -4.91
CA ILE A 61 5.38 -0.35 -4.41
C ILE A 61 4.89 -0.29 -2.97
N SER A 62 5.75 0.19 -2.07
CA SER A 62 5.43 0.35 -0.65
C SER A 62 4.69 1.67 -0.42
N ILE A 63 3.54 1.61 0.23
CA ILE A 63 2.73 2.78 0.55
C ILE A 63 2.32 2.68 2.01
N ASP A 64 2.71 3.66 2.82
CA ASP A 64 2.30 3.77 4.20
C ASP A 64 1.25 4.87 4.34
N VAL A 65 0.18 4.57 5.06
CA VAL A 65 -0.95 5.48 5.20
C VAL A 65 -1.25 5.72 6.66
N GLU A 66 -1.20 6.99 7.07
CA GLU A 66 -1.70 7.43 8.36
C GLU A 66 -3.11 7.96 8.17
N LEU A 67 -4.09 7.28 8.78
CA LEU A 67 -5.49 7.66 8.67
C LEU A 67 -5.87 8.67 9.73
N LYS A 68 -6.63 9.68 9.33
CA LYS A 68 -7.20 10.66 10.24
C LYS A 68 -8.69 10.84 9.94
N GLY A 69 -9.47 10.96 11.00
CA GLY A 69 -10.86 11.38 10.89
C GLY A 69 -10.96 12.88 10.64
N PRO A 70 -12.19 13.38 10.40
CA PRO A 70 -12.39 14.82 10.20
C PRO A 70 -11.83 15.63 11.39
N GLY A 71 -11.01 16.62 11.10
CA GLY A 71 -10.40 17.47 12.10
C GLY A 71 -9.25 16.87 12.91
N GLY A 72 -8.91 15.61 12.65
CA GLY A 72 -7.79 14.95 13.30
C GLY A 72 -6.45 15.58 12.90
N ARG A 73 -5.47 15.55 13.81
CA ARG A 73 -4.14 16.12 13.56
C ARG A 73 -3.06 15.09 13.82
N PRO A 74 -2.05 15.01 12.95
CA PRO A 74 -0.92 14.13 13.22
C PRO A 74 -0.04 14.70 14.34
N SER A 75 0.58 13.81 15.11
CA SER A 75 1.62 14.23 16.06
C SER A 75 2.88 14.67 15.33
N GLU A 76 3.76 15.38 16.02
CA GLU A 76 5.04 15.77 15.43
C GLU A 76 5.88 14.55 15.04
N LEU A 77 5.82 13.48 15.83
CA LEU A 77 6.52 12.24 15.53
C LEU A 77 5.96 11.57 14.26
N GLN A 78 4.63 11.56 14.10
CA GLN A 78 3.99 11.04 12.89
C GLN A 78 4.43 11.83 11.65
N LYS A 79 4.44 13.15 11.73
CA LYS A 79 4.92 14.01 10.64
C LYS A 79 6.38 13.73 10.30
N HIS A 80 7.21 13.60 11.32
CA HIS A 80 8.64 13.30 11.15
C HIS A 80 8.85 11.96 10.43
N ASN A 81 8.16 10.93 10.88
CA ASN A 81 8.29 9.60 10.30
C ASN A 81 7.79 9.55 8.84
N ILE A 82 6.69 10.24 8.54
CA ILE A 82 6.17 10.35 7.18
C ILE A 82 7.22 11.01 6.27
N ARG A 83 7.85 12.09 6.73
CA ARG A 83 8.91 12.74 5.95
C ARG A 83 10.08 11.80 5.70
N GLN A 84 10.53 11.06 6.71
CA GLN A 84 11.66 10.13 6.57
C GLN A 84 11.34 8.99 5.59
N ILE A 85 10.15 8.43 5.66
CA ILE A 85 9.74 7.37 4.72
C ILE A 85 9.78 7.89 3.28
N ASN A 86 9.24 9.08 3.05
CA ASN A 86 9.27 9.70 1.72
C ASN A 86 10.69 10.03 1.25
N GLU A 87 11.53 10.53 2.13
CA GLU A 87 12.95 10.79 1.83
C GLU A 87 13.70 9.52 1.46
N GLY A 88 13.30 8.38 2.04
CA GLY A 88 13.87 7.08 1.71
C GLY A 88 13.41 6.50 0.37
N GLY A 89 12.54 7.21 -0.35
CA GLY A 89 12.07 6.79 -1.67
C GLY A 89 10.79 5.97 -1.66
N SER A 90 10.22 5.69 -0.50
CA SER A 90 8.92 5.05 -0.38
C SER A 90 7.81 6.11 -0.37
N ILE A 91 6.55 5.69 -0.33
CA ILE A 91 5.41 6.60 -0.29
C ILE A 91 4.79 6.54 1.10
N ALA A 92 4.69 7.68 1.77
CA ALA A 92 3.96 7.77 3.03
C ALA A 92 2.98 8.94 2.94
N LEU A 93 1.74 8.70 3.32
CA LEU A 93 0.64 9.64 3.17
C LEU A 93 -0.07 9.86 4.49
N LEU A 94 -0.50 11.11 4.69
CA LEU A 94 -1.48 11.47 5.71
C LEU A 94 -2.82 11.55 4.97
N LEU A 95 -3.76 10.70 5.32
CA LEU A 95 -5.00 10.57 4.55
C LEU A 95 -6.23 10.90 5.39
N TYR A 96 -6.93 11.93 4.96
CA TYR A 96 -8.22 12.36 5.48
C TYR A 96 -9.33 11.92 4.53
N PRO A 97 -10.60 11.86 4.98
CA PRO A 97 -11.71 11.52 4.08
C PRO A 97 -11.77 12.42 2.84
N GLU A 98 -11.44 13.69 2.98
CA GLU A 98 -11.44 14.66 1.87
C GLU A 98 -10.40 14.31 0.79
N GLY A 99 -9.36 13.57 1.15
CA GLY A 99 -8.31 13.16 0.22
C GLY A 99 -8.54 11.81 -0.44
N PHE A 100 -9.67 11.17 -0.18
CA PHE A 100 -9.91 9.80 -0.65
C PHE A 100 -9.92 9.68 -2.18
N GLU A 101 -10.55 10.62 -2.87
CA GLU A 101 -10.57 10.58 -4.34
C GLU A 101 -9.16 10.77 -4.92
N THR A 102 -8.36 11.66 -4.34
CA THR A 102 -6.97 11.85 -4.74
C THR A 102 -6.15 10.59 -4.49
N PHE A 103 -6.40 9.91 -3.37
CA PHE A 103 -5.76 8.63 -3.07
C PHE A 103 -6.10 7.57 -4.12
N LYS A 104 -7.36 7.51 -4.56
CA LYS A 104 -7.78 6.57 -5.62
C LYS A 104 -7.06 6.86 -6.93
N GLU A 105 -6.82 8.13 -7.26
CA GLU A 105 -6.05 8.50 -8.46
C GLU A 105 -4.59 8.05 -8.34
N LEU A 106 -3.97 8.19 -7.17
CA LEU A 106 -2.65 7.64 -6.91
C LEU A 106 -2.63 6.13 -7.14
N MET A 107 -3.61 5.42 -6.57
CA MET A 107 -3.74 3.96 -6.71
C MET A 107 -3.91 3.56 -8.17
N LYS A 108 -4.66 4.32 -8.94
CA LYS A 108 -4.84 4.06 -10.37
C LYS A 108 -3.51 4.06 -11.10
N GLY A 109 -2.65 5.04 -10.83
CA GLY A 109 -1.31 5.08 -11.40
C GLY A 109 -0.45 3.88 -11.01
N VAL A 110 -0.52 3.46 -9.75
CA VAL A 110 0.21 2.28 -9.26
C VAL A 110 -0.30 1.00 -9.93
N ILE A 111 -1.60 0.89 -10.14
CA ILE A 111 -2.23 -0.27 -10.81
C ILE A 111 -1.80 -0.31 -12.28
N GLU A 112 -1.75 0.82 -12.96
CA GLU A 112 -1.31 0.90 -14.36
C GLU A 112 0.16 0.48 -14.53
N CYS A 113 1.02 0.82 -13.57
CA CYS A 113 2.42 0.37 -13.56
C CYS A 113 2.56 -1.15 -13.53
N ARG A 114 1.57 -1.87 -13.01
CA ARG A 114 1.60 -3.33 -12.95
C ARG A 114 1.67 -3.99 -14.31
N ALA A 115 0.89 -3.52 -15.27
CA ALA A 115 0.89 -4.10 -16.61
C ALA A 115 2.30 -4.04 -17.20
N HIS A 116 2.95 -2.90 -17.06
CA HIS A 116 4.32 -2.71 -17.52
C HIS A 116 5.32 -3.62 -16.80
N THR A 117 5.16 -3.78 -15.50
CA THR A 117 6.01 -4.69 -14.71
C THR A 117 5.83 -6.14 -15.13
N GLN A 118 4.59 -6.56 -15.42
CA GLN A 118 4.31 -7.92 -15.90
C GLN A 118 4.94 -8.18 -17.26
N GLU A 119 4.86 -7.24 -18.18
CA GLU A 119 5.52 -7.33 -19.47
C GLU A 119 7.03 -7.46 -19.32
N LEU A 120 7.64 -6.66 -18.46
CA LEU A 120 9.06 -6.71 -18.18
C LEU A 120 9.48 -8.06 -17.60
N ASN A 121 8.69 -8.59 -16.66
CA ASN A 121 8.95 -9.89 -16.06
C ASN A 121 8.82 -11.03 -17.08
N ALA A 122 7.84 -10.94 -17.98
CA ALA A 122 7.69 -11.91 -19.07
C ALA A 122 8.91 -11.88 -20.01
N LEU A 123 9.42 -10.71 -20.34
CA LEU A 123 10.62 -10.55 -21.15
C LEU A 123 11.85 -11.13 -20.45
N LYS A 124 11.99 -10.92 -19.15
CA LYS A 124 13.09 -11.49 -18.35
C LYS A 124 13.02 -13.02 -18.36
N ALA A 125 11.83 -13.58 -18.13
CA ALA A 125 11.63 -15.03 -18.15
C ALA A 125 11.96 -15.63 -19.52
N ALA A 126 11.55 -14.99 -20.60
CA ALA A 126 11.87 -15.45 -21.96
C ALA A 126 13.38 -15.41 -22.23
N SER A 127 14.08 -14.40 -21.73
CA SER A 127 15.53 -14.29 -21.87
C SER A 127 16.28 -15.40 -21.14
N THR A 128 15.80 -15.82 -19.96
CA THR A 128 16.42 -16.90 -19.19
C THR A 128 16.13 -18.27 -19.77
N SER A 129 15.00 -18.47 -20.46
CA SER A 129 14.66 -19.75 -21.09
C SER A 129 15.46 -20.03 -22.35
N THR A 130 16.17 -19.05 -22.91
CA THR A 130 17.02 -19.23 -24.08
C THR A 130 18.47 -19.61 -23.75
N GLY A 131 18.77 -20.02 -22.52
CA GLY A 131 20.06 -20.58 -22.14
C GLY A 131 21.14 -19.57 -21.77
N CYS A 132 20.81 -18.34 -21.55
CA CYS A 132 21.78 -17.38 -21.00
C CYS A 132 21.83 -17.48 -19.49
N ASP A 133 22.65 -18.35 -18.98
CA ASP A 133 22.80 -18.60 -17.54
C ASP A 133 23.72 -17.61 -16.84
N THR A 134 24.10 -16.53 -17.48
CA THR A 134 25.16 -15.68 -17.00
C THR A 134 24.69 -14.48 -16.22
N LEU A 135 23.41 -14.36 -15.94
CA LEU A 135 22.91 -13.27 -15.11
C LEU A 135 22.80 -13.72 -13.66
N THR A 136 23.94 -13.92 -13.05
CA THR A 136 24.04 -14.06 -11.62
C THR A 136 24.31 -12.69 -11.03
N GLY A 137 23.44 -12.27 -10.27
CA GLY A 137 23.73 -11.05 -9.55
C GLY A 137 22.66 -10.17 -9.27
#